data_ae25ba8c8f42aafb65e08a7e0dba3c20
#
_entry.id   ae25ba8c8f42aafb65e08a7e0dba3c20
#
_cell.length_a   1.000
_cell.length_b   1.000
_cell.length_c   1.000
_cell.angle_alpha   90.00
_cell.angle_beta   90.00
_cell.angle_gamma   90.00
#
_symmetry.space_group_name_H-M   'P 1'
#
loop_
_entity.id
_entity.type
_entity.pdbx_description
1 polymer ?
#
loop_
_entity_poly.entity_id
_entity_poly.type
_entity_poly.pdbx_seq_one_letter_code
_entity_poly.pdbx_strand_id
1 'polypeptide(L)'
;MKRFNSLLIALAALPLMPAASFARDDTTPEWKTIIGIEQAGNVVDGITGGGQPWSTLGGEASVDLRSGEVEFTVHGLVLAGGNSIGTPGAVVSVAGTVVCGVGVSVATPQVPLSPQGDAEFDGVVAVPSSCKSNNIGLLLTAPNGQWIANASVRRP
;
A
#
# COMPACT_ATOMS: atom_id res chain seq x y z
N MET A 1 -9.39 -26.98 -77.95
CA MET A 1 -10.27 -26.58 -76.83
C MET A 1 -9.51 -26.65 -75.54
N LYS A 2 -8.97 -25.53 -74.98
CA LYS A 2 -8.24 -25.44 -73.73
C LYS A 2 -9.18 -24.78 -72.71
N ARG A 3 -9.55 -25.52 -71.65
CA ARG A 3 -10.38 -24.98 -70.56
C ARG A 3 -9.42 -24.36 -69.53
N PHE A 4 -9.54 -23.07 -69.31
CA PHE A 4 -8.87 -22.35 -68.21
C PHE A 4 -9.74 -22.52 -66.94
N ASN A 5 -9.17 -23.17 -65.93
CA ASN A 5 -9.74 -23.21 -64.59
C ASN A 5 -9.29 -21.95 -63.84
N SER A 6 -10.22 -21.05 -63.56
CA SER A 6 -9.98 -19.90 -62.69
C SER A 6 -10.06 -20.32 -61.22
N LEU A 7 -8.92 -20.26 -60.54
CA LEU A 7 -8.81 -20.49 -59.09
C LEU A 7 -9.20 -19.19 -58.35
N LEU A 8 -10.35 -19.19 -57.70
CA LEU A 8 -10.81 -18.11 -56.84
C LEU A 8 -10.09 -18.26 -55.48
N ILE A 9 -9.18 -17.36 -55.17
CA ILE A 9 -8.57 -17.26 -53.85
C ILE A 9 -9.48 -16.40 -52.97
N ALA A 10 -10.18 -17.03 -52.02
CA ALA A 10 -10.95 -16.35 -51.01
C ALA A 10 -10.00 -15.80 -49.90
N LEU A 11 -9.87 -14.47 -49.86
CA LEU A 11 -9.14 -13.78 -48.79
C LEU A 11 -10.03 -13.74 -47.55
N ALA A 12 -9.75 -14.58 -46.57
CA ALA A 12 -10.41 -14.55 -45.28
C ALA A 12 -9.91 -13.34 -44.48
N ALA A 13 -10.74 -12.32 -44.29
CA ALA A 13 -10.49 -11.21 -43.39
C ALA A 13 -10.68 -11.68 -41.93
N LEU A 14 -9.58 -11.77 -41.16
CA LEU A 14 -9.67 -11.96 -39.71
C LEU A 14 -10.20 -10.66 -39.07
N PRO A 15 -11.23 -10.73 -38.21
CA PRO A 15 -11.62 -9.57 -37.43
C PRO A 15 -10.53 -9.22 -36.42
N LEU A 16 -10.02 -7.98 -36.47
CA LEU A 16 -9.22 -7.40 -35.38
C LEU A 16 -10.15 -7.28 -34.17
N MET A 17 -9.95 -8.13 -33.17
CA MET A 17 -10.55 -7.95 -31.86
C MET A 17 -9.88 -6.72 -31.21
N PRO A 18 -10.66 -5.71 -30.74
CA PRO A 18 -10.08 -4.63 -29.97
C PRO A 18 -9.52 -5.23 -28.69
N ALA A 19 -8.24 -4.95 -28.39
CA ALA A 19 -7.65 -5.26 -27.09
C ALA A 19 -8.47 -4.50 -26.04
N ALA A 20 -9.16 -5.23 -25.17
CA ALA A 20 -9.82 -4.64 -24.03
C ALA A 20 -8.72 -4.00 -23.16
N SER A 21 -8.62 -2.68 -23.21
CA SER A 21 -7.84 -1.92 -22.25
C SER A 21 -8.53 -2.12 -20.90
N PHE A 22 -7.96 -2.94 -20.05
CA PHE A 22 -8.34 -2.97 -18.64
C PHE A 22 -8.00 -1.59 -18.07
N ALA A 23 -9.00 -0.73 -17.99
CA ALA A 23 -8.89 0.52 -17.27
C ALA A 23 -8.56 0.15 -15.83
N ARG A 24 -7.38 0.58 -15.35
CA ARG A 24 -6.97 0.38 -13.97
C ARG A 24 -8.00 1.06 -13.07
N ASP A 25 -8.45 0.37 -12.03
CA ASP A 25 -9.36 0.94 -11.05
C ASP A 25 -8.56 1.88 -10.12
N ASP A 26 -8.59 3.19 -10.42
CA ASP A 26 -7.95 4.22 -9.60
C ASP A 26 -8.55 4.33 -8.18
N THR A 27 -9.48 3.46 -7.82
CA THR A 27 -10.12 3.48 -6.50
C THR A 27 -9.39 2.65 -5.45
N THR A 28 -8.42 1.82 -5.85
CA THR A 28 -7.66 0.98 -4.94
C THR A 28 -6.16 1.30 -5.03
N PRO A 29 -5.69 2.37 -4.35
CA PRO A 29 -4.27 2.64 -4.19
C PRO A 29 -3.53 1.46 -3.57
N GLU A 30 -2.45 1.02 -4.23
CA GLU A 30 -1.60 -0.07 -3.76
C GLU A 30 -0.15 0.39 -3.66
N TRP A 31 0.58 -0.12 -2.68
CA TRP A 31 2.00 0.13 -2.47
C TRP A 31 2.79 -1.18 -2.44
N LYS A 32 3.97 -1.15 -3.05
CA LYS A 32 4.84 -2.33 -3.23
C LYS A 32 5.74 -2.61 -2.05
N THR A 33 5.90 -1.65 -1.16
CA THR A 33 6.77 -1.80 0.00
C THR A 33 6.35 -0.91 1.15
N ILE A 34 6.77 -1.29 2.34
CA ILE A 34 6.67 -0.50 3.56
C ILE A 34 8.10 -0.19 4.00
N ILE A 35 8.37 1.08 4.31
CA ILE A 35 9.69 1.58 4.70
C ILE A 35 9.59 2.17 6.10
N GLY A 36 10.53 1.82 6.97
CA GLY A 36 10.65 2.38 8.30
C GLY A 36 11.05 3.87 8.26
N ILE A 37 10.69 4.61 9.31
CA ILE A 37 11.09 6.02 9.44
C ILE A 37 12.60 6.13 9.62
N GLU A 38 13.28 6.87 8.76
CA GLU A 38 14.72 7.10 8.85
C GLU A 38 15.05 8.28 9.77
N GLN A 39 14.28 9.36 9.65
CA GLN A 39 14.47 10.58 10.44
C GLN A 39 13.44 10.66 11.56
N ALA A 40 13.88 10.46 12.79
CA ALA A 40 13.04 10.58 13.98
C ALA A 40 12.29 11.92 14.06
N GLY A 41 11.04 11.88 14.50
CA GLY A 41 10.20 13.08 14.71
C GLY A 41 9.70 13.74 13.43
N ASN A 42 9.96 13.18 12.23
CA ASN A 42 9.41 13.70 10.98
C ASN A 42 7.87 13.70 10.99
N VAL A 43 7.23 14.71 10.42
CA VAL A 43 5.76 14.87 10.43
C VAL A 43 5.20 14.60 9.04
N VAL A 44 4.21 13.69 8.97
CA VAL A 44 3.46 13.38 7.75
C VAL A 44 1.98 13.62 8.01
N ASP A 45 1.34 14.50 7.23
CA ASP A 45 -0.08 14.86 7.33
C ASP A 45 -0.55 15.18 8.77
N GLY A 46 0.33 15.82 9.56
CA GLY A 46 0.07 16.20 10.95
C GLY A 46 0.34 15.10 11.97
N ILE A 47 0.74 13.90 11.56
CA ILE A 47 1.13 12.81 12.46
C ILE A 47 2.64 12.84 12.68
N THR A 48 3.05 12.97 13.93
CA THR A 48 4.48 13.00 14.30
C THR A 48 5.08 11.60 14.26
N GLY A 49 6.26 11.48 13.71
CA GLY A 49 7.03 10.24 13.68
C GLY A 49 7.62 9.85 15.03
N GLY A 50 7.97 8.58 15.14
CA GLY A 50 8.64 8.03 16.33
C GLY A 50 9.97 8.72 16.64
N GLY A 51 10.38 8.65 17.91
CA GLY A 51 11.60 9.28 18.40
C GLY A 51 12.90 8.56 18.04
N GLN A 52 12.82 7.46 17.31
CA GLN A 52 13.97 6.66 16.86
C GLN A 52 13.77 6.22 15.40
N PRO A 53 14.85 5.96 14.64
CA PRO A 53 14.76 5.39 13.32
C PRO A 53 14.30 3.92 13.39
N TRP A 54 13.54 3.52 12.36
CA TRP A 54 13.07 2.16 12.16
C TRP A 54 13.48 1.64 10.80
N SER A 55 13.66 0.34 10.67
CA SER A 55 13.89 -0.35 9.40
C SER A 55 12.85 -1.44 9.19
N THR A 56 12.71 -1.87 7.94
CA THR A 56 11.86 -3.01 7.55
C THR A 56 12.62 -3.89 6.57
N LEU A 57 12.20 -5.15 6.45
CA LEU A 57 12.57 -6.02 5.34
C LEU A 57 11.66 -5.82 4.12
N GLY A 58 10.57 -5.07 4.28
CA GLY A 58 9.59 -4.77 3.26
C GLY A 58 8.16 -4.99 3.74
N GLY A 59 7.26 -5.05 2.78
CA GLY A 59 5.84 -5.24 3.00
C GLY A 59 5.04 -4.70 1.83
N GLU A 60 3.73 -4.81 1.90
CA GLU A 60 2.81 -4.25 0.92
C GLU A 60 1.57 -3.69 1.61
N ALA A 61 0.84 -2.85 0.92
CA ALA A 61 -0.39 -2.28 1.43
C ALA A 61 -1.36 -1.93 0.32
N SER A 62 -2.65 -1.92 0.64
CA SER A 62 -3.71 -1.42 -0.23
C SER A 62 -4.81 -0.72 0.57
N VAL A 63 -5.53 0.19 -0.09
CA VAL A 63 -6.73 0.84 0.45
C VAL A 63 -7.78 0.93 -0.66
N ASP A 64 -8.91 0.27 -0.49
CA ASP A 64 -10.05 0.45 -1.40
C ASP A 64 -10.88 1.65 -0.93
N LEU A 65 -10.91 2.70 -1.74
CA LEU A 65 -11.62 3.95 -1.44
C LEU A 65 -13.16 3.83 -1.51
N ARG A 66 -13.69 2.74 -2.08
CA ARG A 66 -15.14 2.50 -2.20
C ARG A 66 -15.66 1.68 -1.03
N SER A 67 -14.99 0.58 -0.72
CA SER A 67 -15.38 -0.33 0.37
C SER A 67 -14.84 0.11 1.73
N GLY A 68 -13.73 0.87 1.74
CA GLY A 68 -12.99 1.18 2.95
C GLY A 68 -12.10 0.03 3.40
N GLU A 69 -11.90 -0.99 2.57
CA GLU A 69 -11.00 -2.10 2.85
C GLU A 69 -9.57 -1.60 2.90
N VAL A 70 -8.88 -1.95 3.96
CA VAL A 70 -7.46 -1.65 4.19
C VAL A 70 -6.76 -2.96 4.46
N GLU A 71 -5.71 -3.18 3.71
CA GLU A 71 -4.84 -4.34 3.87
C GLU A 71 -3.40 -3.86 3.99
N PHE A 72 -2.64 -4.44 4.91
CA PHE A 72 -1.19 -4.30 4.93
C PHE A 72 -0.52 -5.54 5.50
N THR A 73 0.69 -5.79 5.01
CA THR A 73 1.62 -6.76 5.57
C THR A 73 2.98 -6.09 5.68
N VAL A 74 3.61 -6.18 6.85
CA VAL A 74 4.97 -5.67 7.07
C VAL A 74 5.85 -6.75 7.66
N HIS A 75 7.11 -6.78 7.22
CA HIS A 75 8.11 -7.74 7.67
C HIS A 75 9.33 -7.02 8.24
N GLY A 76 9.81 -7.50 9.39
CA GLY A 76 11.04 -7.04 10.01
C GLY A 76 11.01 -5.57 10.42
N LEU A 77 9.86 -5.06 10.88
CA LEU A 77 9.72 -3.70 11.39
C LEU A 77 10.37 -3.60 12.78
N VAL A 78 11.59 -3.14 12.81
CA VAL A 78 12.44 -3.11 14.00
C VAL A 78 13.16 -1.76 14.13
N LEU A 79 13.61 -1.44 15.34
CA LEU A 79 14.44 -0.28 15.60
C LEU A 79 15.76 -0.38 14.82
N ALA A 80 16.12 0.69 14.12
CA ALA A 80 17.38 0.84 13.40
C ALA A 80 18.45 1.58 14.19
N GLY A 81 18.17 1.92 15.45
CA GLY A 81 19.10 2.61 16.33
C GLY A 81 18.81 2.36 17.82
N GLY A 82 19.74 2.82 18.68
CA GLY A 82 19.61 2.69 20.13
C GLY A 82 19.98 1.30 20.67
N ASN A 83 19.69 1.10 21.98
CA ASN A 83 20.08 -0.12 22.69
C ASN A 83 19.24 -1.35 22.33
N SER A 84 18.09 -1.16 21.66
CA SER A 84 17.17 -2.23 21.24
C SER A 84 17.15 -2.43 19.71
N ILE A 85 18.24 -2.01 19.04
CA ILE A 85 18.40 -2.19 17.58
C ILE A 85 18.13 -3.65 17.16
N GLY A 86 17.42 -3.83 16.06
CA GLY A 86 17.06 -5.16 15.54
C GLY A 86 15.86 -5.81 16.24
N THR A 87 15.18 -5.09 17.13
CA THR A 87 13.93 -5.53 17.78
C THR A 87 12.88 -4.42 17.72
N PRO A 88 11.58 -4.72 17.89
CA PRO A 88 10.54 -3.69 18.02
C PRO A 88 10.60 -2.89 19.34
N GLY A 89 11.51 -3.23 20.26
CA GLY A 89 11.61 -2.60 21.56
C GLY A 89 10.32 -2.74 22.38
N ALA A 90 9.79 -1.61 22.85
CA ALA A 90 8.54 -1.57 23.62
C ALA A 90 7.27 -1.54 22.76
N VAL A 91 7.38 -1.49 21.42
CA VAL A 91 6.23 -1.48 20.51
C VAL A 91 5.77 -2.90 20.27
N VAL A 92 4.61 -3.26 20.80
CA VAL A 92 4.03 -4.61 20.74
C VAL A 92 2.85 -4.74 19.78
N SER A 93 2.41 -3.62 19.20
CA SER A 93 1.33 -3.57 18.23
C SER A 93 1.46 -2.37 17.32
N VAL A 94 0.81 -2.45 16.15
CA VAL A 94 0.73 -1.36 15.17
C VAL A 94 -0.66 -1.25 14.59
N ALA A 95 -1.02 -0.06 14.09
CA ALA A 95 -2.22 0.16 13.29
C ALA A 95 -1.83 0.72 11.93
N GLY A 96 -2.60 0.39 10.89
CA GLY A 96 -2.56 1.08 9.62
C GLY A 96 -3.34 2.39 9.71
N THR A 97 -2.67 3.53 9.56
CA THR A 97 -3.32 4.84 9.57
C THR A 97 -3.36 5.40 8.16
N VAL A 98 -4.55 5.44 7.60
CA VAL A 98 -4.82 6.09 6.29
C VAL A 98 -4.80 7.58 6.50
N VAL A 99 -4.01 8.31 5.70
CA VAL A 99 -3.89 9.77 5.74
C VAL A 99 -4.20 10.36 4.37
N CYS A 100 -4.88 11.51 4.34
CA CYS A 100 -5.32 12.16 3.09
C CYS A 100 -5.18 13.67 3.16
N GLY A 101 -4.04 14.14 3.69
CA GLY A 101 -3.75 15.53 3.99
C GLY A 101 -3.86 15.85 5.48
N VAL A 102 -3.36 17.03 5.83
CA VAL A 102 -3.23 17.47 7.23
C VAL A 102 -4.57 17.40 7.98
N GLY A 103 -4.59 16.62 9.07
CA GLY A 103 -5.76 16.48 9.94
C GLY A 103 -6.87 15.58 9.41
N VAL A 104 -6.66 14.90 8.27
CA VAL A 104 -7.62 13.93 7.72
C VAL A 104 -7.00 12.53 7.78
N SER A 105 -7.41 11.75 8.77
CA SER A 105 -6.90 10.39 8.96
C SER A 105 -7.95 9.46 9.57
N VAL A 106 -7.78 8.17 9.33
CA VAL A 106 -8.49 7.09 10.01
C VAL A 106 -7.54 5.93 10.26
N ALA A 107 -7.60 5.35 11.46
CA ALA A 107 -6.76 4.22 11.83
C ALA A 107 -7.54 2.91 11.84
N THR A 108 -6.88 1.82 11.47
CA THR A 108 -7.37 0.46 11.72
C THR A 108 -7.31 0.15 13.22
N PRO A 109 -7.94 -0.92 13.69
CA PRO A 109 -7.58 -1.51 14.97
C PRO A 109 -6.09 -1.83 15.06
N GLN A 110 -5.55 -1.84 16.30
CA GLN A 110 -4.20 -2.28 16.55
C GLN A 110 -4.09 -3.80 16.33
N VAL A 111 -3.06 -4.23 15.61
CA VAL A 111 -2.70 -5.65 15.45
C VAL A 111 -1.36 -5.95 16.13
N PRO A 112 -1.15 -7.17 16.62
CA PRO A 112 0.12 -7.55 17.24
C PRO A 112 1.30 -7.35 16.30
N LEU A 113 2.41 -6.83 16.84
CA LEU A 113 3.71 -6.82 16.18
C LEU A 113 4.56 -7.93 16.80
N SER A 114 5.01 -8.87 15.97
CA SER A 114 5.83 -9.98 16.42
C SER A 114 7.20 -9.50 16.96
N PRO A 115 7.91 -10.28 17.78
CA PRO A 115 9.28 -9.95 18.17
C PRO A 115 10.26 -9.80 16.99
N GLN A 116 9.93 -10.34 15.83
CA GLN A 116 10.68 -10.21 14.58
C GLN A 116 10.27 -8.96 13.78
N GLY A 117 9.23 -8.25 14.21
CA GLY A 117 8.73 -7.06 13.54
C GLY A 117 7.74 -7.36 12.40
N ASP A 118 7.03 -8.49 12.46
CA ASP A 118 6.01 -8.82 11.47
C ASP A 118 4.62 -8.47 12.00
N ALA A 119 3.79 -7.90 11.13
CA ALA A 119 2.39 -7.62 11.41
C ALA A 119 1.57 -7.65 10.10
N GLU A 120 0.30 -7.99 10.22
CA GLU A 120 -0.66 -7.98 9.12
C GLU A 120 -2.03 -7.49 9.60
N PHE A 121 -2.75 -6.86 8.70
CA PHE A 121 -4.14 -6.44 8.89
C PHE A 121 -4.89 -6.57 7.57
N ASP A 122 -6.12 -7.05 7.66
CA ASP A 122 -7.11 -7.08 6.59
C ASP A 122 -8.47 -6.75 7.22
N GLY A 123 -9.11 -5.69 6.76
CA GLY A 123 -10.41 -5.27 7.29
C GLY A 123 -10.89 -3.94 6.75
N VAL A 124 -12.07 -3.51 7.20
CA VAL A 124 -12.77 -2.32 6.71
C VAL A 124 -12.73 -1.21 7.74
N VAL A 125 -12.41 0.00 7.29
CA VAL A 125 -12.48 1.24 8.08
C VAL A 125 -13.30 2.31 7.34
N ALA A 126 -13.81 3.30 8.07
CA ALA A 126 -14.53 4.41 7.47
C ALA A 126 -13.56 5.42 6.83
N VAL A 127 -13.03 5.11 5.65
CA VAL A 127 -12.14 6.01 4.92
C VAL A 127 -12.86 7.31 4.60
N PRO A 128 -12.32 8.49 4.99
CA PRO A 128 -12.96 9.77 4.71
C PRO A 128 -13.19 9.99 3.21
N SER A 129 -14.35 10.54 2.83
CA SER A 129 -14.71 10.79 1.42
C SER A 129 -13.83 11.83 0.72
N SER A 130 -13.05 12.60 1.47
CA SER A 130 -12.02 13.51 0.96
C SER A 130 -10.77 12.81 0.45
N CYS A 131 -10.56 11.54 0.84
CA CYS A 131 -9.46 10.72 0.34
C CYS A 131 -9.65 10.40 -1.14
N LYS A 132 -8.61 10.63 -1.92
CA LYS A 132 -8.55 10.33 -3.35
C LYS A 132 -7.27 9.55 -3.64
N SER A 133 -7.23 8.81 -4.73
CA SER A 133 -6.06 8.02 -5.11
C SER A 133 -4.76 8.82 -5.22
N ASN A 134 -4.83 10.11 -5.49
CA ASN A 134 -3.67 10.99 -5.65
C ASN A 134 -3.24 11.73 -4.38
N ASN A 135 -4.02 11.67 -3.28
CA ASN A 135 -3.69 12.35 -2.01
C ASN A 135 -3.70 11.43 -0.78
N ILE A 136 -3.67 10.13 -0.97
CA ILE A 136 -3.74 9.14 0.10
C ILE A 136 -2.38 8.52 0.38
N GLY A 137 -2.10 8.28 1.65
CA GLY A 137 -0.98 7.49 2.16
C GLY A 137 -1.43 6.52 3.24
N LEU A 138 -0.60 5.53 3.52
CA LEU A 138 -0.76 4.63 4.65
C LEU A 138 0.48 4.69 5.52
N LEU A 139 0.30 5.00 6.79
CA LEU A 139 1.33 4.98 7.82
C LEU A 139 1.10 3.80 8.75
N LEU A 140 2.15 3.17 9.26
CA LEU A 140 2.07 2.27 10.39
C LEU A 140 2.36 3.07 11.66
N THR A 141 1.39 3.10 12.56
CA THR A 141 1.45 3.86 13.80
C THR A 141 1.54 2.95 15.00
N ALA A 142 2.42 3.30 15.94
CA ALA A 142 2.53 2.67 17.25
C ALA A 142 1.32 3.05 18.14
N PRO A 143 1.11 2.37 19.30
CA PRO A 143 -0.02 2.66 20.20
C PRO A 143 -0.08 4.09 20.74
N ASN A 144 1.04 4.79 20.77
CA ASN A 144 1.11 6.21 21.18
C ASN A 144 0.72 7.20 20.05
N GLY A 145 0.30 6.70 18.87
CA GLY A 145 -0.10 7.50 17.73
C GLY A 145 1.05 8.03 16.86
N GLN A 146 2.29 7.73 17.19
CA GLN A 146 3.44 8.09 16.35
C GLN A 146 3.60 7.12 15.19
N TRP A 147 3.87 7.64 13.98
CA TRP A 147 4.15 6.77 12.86
C TRP A 147 5.61 6.29 12.88
N ILE A 148 5.82 5.03 12.53
CA ILE A 148 7.12 4.34 12.56
C ILE A 148 7.51 3.73 11.21
N ALA A 149 6.55 3.58 10.32
CA ALA A 149 6.78 3.17 8.94
C ALA A 149 5.68 3.73 8.01
N ASN A 150 5.94 3.76 6.72
CA ASN A 150 4.97 4.20 5.72
C ASN A 150 4.98 3.29 4.49
N ALA A 151 3.82 3.12 3.89
CA ALA A 151 3.67 2.50 2.59
C ALA A 151 4.29 3.38 1.50
N SER A 152 5.13 2.79 0.67
CA SER A 152 5.95 3.50 -0.31
C SER A 152 5.95 2.78 -1.64
N VAL A 153 6.35 3.47 -2.70
CA VAL A 153 6.39 2.97 -4.08
C VAL A 153 5.01 2.47 -4.54
N ARG A 154 4.17 3.39 -5.01
CA ARG A 154 2.88 3.06 -5.63
C ARG A 154 3.03 2.03 -6.73
N ARG A 155 2.10 1.09 -6.80
CA ARG A 155 1.93 0.26 -8.00
C ARG A 155 1.40 1.14 -9.12
N PRO A 156 2.03 1.10 -10.29
CA PRO A 156 1.62 1.92 -11.44
C PRO A 156 0.29 1.45 -11.99
#